data_7df8b16138b12e4a3801b737da984ce9
#
_entry.id   7df8b16138b12e4a3801b737da984ce9
#
_cell.length_a   1.000
_cell.length_b   1.000
_cell.length_c   1.000
_cell.angle_alpha   90.00
_cell.angle_beta   90.00
_cell.angle_gamma   90.00
#
_symmetry.space_group_name_H-M   'P 1'
#
loop_
_entity.id
_entity.type
_entity.pdbx_description
1 polymer ?
#
loop_
_entity_poly.entity_id
_entity_poly.type
_entity_poly.pdbx_seq_one_letter_code
_entity_poly.pdbx_strand_id
1 'polypeptide(L)'
;MTDDENTAVDAFEGLGLTSYQAKVFIALHRLGAGTARDVADITDVPRSQVYSVAESLEEQGLLEVQQSNPIRYRPVSVDEARETLRDQFEREQDRAFEYVESVRDDAAGEETQEDIWTVRSRDRIDDRVVDLLSEADEKIVFGTRLPELVTDAIERVLAERAAAGVSVHVISRTDAIRDRLGALEGVTAEIPPFYREEEERSGRFVVVDDDGLLLSVVGDDGSETAIWSSGSLFASVLIQLIEAGDEL
;
A
#
# COMPACT_ATOMS: atom_id res chain seq x y z
N MET A 1 -18.61 24.14 -19.39
CA MET A 1 -17.99 22.83 -19.11
C MET A 1 -19.08 21.86 -18.76
N THR A 2 -19.03 20.63 -19.27
CA THR A 2 -19.95 19.55 -18.90
C THR A 2 -19.44 18.85 -17.61
N ASP A 3 -20.32 18.11 -16.90
CA ASP A 3 -19.92 17.34 -15.71
C ASP A 3 -18.76 16.38 -16.01
N ASP A 4 -18.77 15.75 -17.18
CA ASP A 4 -17.68 14.86 -17.64
C ASP A 4 -16.35 15.60 -17.82
N GLU A 5 -16.38 16.87 -18.23
CA GLU A 5 -15.17 17.67 -18.40
C GLU A 5 -14.55 18.06 -17.05
N ASN A 6 -15.38 18.40 -16.06
CA ASN A 6 -14.89 18.69 -14.71
C ASN A 6 -14.24 17.45 -14.09
N THR A 7 -14.90 16.29 -14.22
CA THR A 7 -14.33 15.00 -13.75
C THR A 7 -12.99 14.70 -14.42
N ALA A 8 -12.85 15.00 -15.72
CA ALA A 8 -11.57 14.80 -16.41
C ALA A 8 -10.49 15.78 -15.92
N VAL A 9 -10.85 17.04 -15.62
CA VAL A 9 -9.93 18.04 -15.05
C VAL A 9 -9.43 17.57 -13.68
N ASP A 10 -10.34 17.16 -12.79
CA ASP A 10 -10.00 16.66 -11.46
C ASP A 10 -9.07 15.43 -11.53
N ALA A 11 -9.32 14.53 -12.51
CA ALA A 11 -8.46 13.36 -12.72
C ALA A 11 -7.04 13.77 -13.18
N PHE A 12 -6.91 14.76 -14.08
CA PHE A 12 -5.61 15.28 -14.50
C PHE A 12 -4.88 16.03 -13.37
N GLU A 13 -5.62 16.70 -12.47
CA GLU A 13 -5.03 17.31 -11.27
C GLU A 13 -4.44 16.23 -10.34
N GLY A 14 -5.11 15.09 -10.20
CA GLY A 14 -4.59 13.91 -9.49
C GLY A 14 -3.33 13.30 -10.14
N LEU A 15 -3.08 13.56 -11.43
CA LEU A 15 -1.88 13.16 -12.15
C LEU A 15 -0.78 14.25 -12.17
N GLY A 16 -0.95 15.34 -11.39
CA GLY A 16 0.06 16.39 -11.20
C GLY A 16 -0.08 17.61 -12.12
N LEU A 17 -1.11 17.71 -12.96
CA LEU A 17 -1.38 18.94 -13.71
C LEU A 17 -2.11 19.95 -12.83
N THR A 18 -1.91 21.23 -13.10
CA THR A 18 -2.79 22.27 -12.55
C THR A 18 -4.13 22.32 -13.30
N SER A 19 -5.18 22.90 -12.69
CA SER A 19 -6.49 23.04 -13.30
C SER A 19 -6.42 23.72 -14.69
N TYR A 20 -5.60 24.75 -14.82
CA TYR A 20 -5.42 25.43 -16.10
C TYR A 20 -4.67 24.57 -17.13
N GLN A 21 -3.67 23.82 -16.72
CA GLN A 21 -2.98 22.88 -17.61
C GLN A 21 -3.93 21.81 -18.14
N ALA A 22 -4.73 21.19 -17.26
CA ALA A 22 -5.73 20.21 -17.66
C ALA A 22 -6.73 20.78 -18.66
N LYS A 23 -7.26 21.98 -18.39
CA LYS A 23 -8.22 22.66 -19.29
C LYS A 23 -7.61 23.00 -20.65
N VAL A 24 -6.40 23.54 -20.69
CA VAL A 24 -5.70 23.87 -21.95
C VAL A 24 -5.37 22.60 -22.73
N PHE A 25 -4.92 21.54 -22.07
CA PHE A 25 -4.62 20.27 -22.70
C PHE A 25 -5.86 19.61 -23.31
N ILE A 26 -6.98 19.55 -22.59
CA ILE A 26 -8.26 19.04 -23.09
C ILE A 26 -8.76 19.88 -24.27
N ALA A 27 -8.68 21.22 -24.17
CA ALA A 27 -9.10 22.10 -25.22
C ALA A 27 -8.30 21.89 -26.51
N LEU A 28 -6.99 21.75 -26.42
CA LEU A 28 -6.13 21.50 -27.59
C LEU A 28 -6.41 20.14 -28.23
N HIS A 29 -6.75 19.11 -27.45
CA HIS A 29 -7.21 17.83 -28.00
C HIS A 29 -8.52 17.95 -28.80
N ARG A 30 -9.44 18.83 -28.37
CA ARG A 30 -10.67 19.12 -29.14
C ARG A 30 -10.37 19.87 -30.43
N LEU A 31 -9.41 20.80 -30.42
CA LEU A 31 -9.03 21.61 -31.56
C LEU A 31 -8.07 20.88 -32.53
N GLY A 32 -7.39 19.82 -32.07
CA GLY A 32 -6.28 19.21 -32.78
C GLY A 32 -5.01 20.06 -32.78
N ALA A 33 -5.13 21.37 -33.01
CA ALA A 33 -4.09 22.38 -32.83
C ALA A 33 -4.76 23.77 -32.78
N GLY A 34 -4.21 24.69 -31.98
CA GLY A 34 -4.81 26.02 -31.82
C GLY A 34 -3.81 27.09 -31.37
N THR A 35 -4.23 28.33 -31.46
CA THR A 35 -3.53 29.49 -30.89
C THR A 35 -4.01 29.73 -29.46
N ALA A 36 -3.30 30.55 -28.69
CA ALA A 36 -3.74 30.97 -27.36
C ALA A 36 -5.14 31.63 -27.37
N ARG A 37 -5.54 32.24 -28.48
CA ARG A 37 -6.88 32.80 -28.65
C ARG A 37 -7.92 31.71 -28.80
N ASP A 38 -7.66 30.73 -29.67
CA ASP A 38 -8.61 29.62 -29.92
C ASP A 38 -8.89 28.83 -28.64
N VAL A 39 -7.87 28.60 -27.79
CA VAL A 39 -8.01 27.97 -26.50
C VAL A 39 -8.81 28.82 -25.51
N ALA A 40 -8.53 30.13 -25.44
CA ALA A 40 -9.25 31.03 -24.55
C ALA A 40 -10.72 31.21 -24.96
N ASP A 41 -11.05 31.08 -26.26
CA ASP A 41 -12.41 31.19 -26.75
C ASP A 41 -13.32 29.99 -26.36
N ILE A 42 -12.73 28.83 -26.02
CA ILE A 42 -13.46 27.59 -25.66
C ILE A 42 -13.25 27.15 -24.21
N THR A 43 -12.44 27.88 -23.44
CA THR A 43 -12.19 27.60 -22.01
C THR A 43 -12.44 28.85 -21.17
N ASP A 44 -12.44 28.71 -19.85
CA ASP A 44 -12.42 29.83 -18.90
C ASP A 44 -11.01 30.32 -18.55
N VAL A 45 -9.97 29.81 -19.26
CA VAL A 45 -8.57 30.22 -19.05
C VAL A 45 -8.30 31.54 -19.77
N PRO A 46 -7.88 32.58 -19.04
CA PRO A 46 -7.55 33.87 -19.66
C PRO A 46 -6.44 33.71 -20.70
N ARG A 47 -6.58 34.37 -21.87
CA ARG A 47 -5.60 34.29 -22.97
C ARG A 47 -4.16 34.55 -22.50
N SER A 48 -3.95 35.49 -21.57
CA SER A 48 -2.62 35.80 -21.01
C SER A 48 -2.03 34.62 -20.25
N GLN A 49 -2.86 33.79 -19.63
CA GLN A 49 -2.45 32.58 -18.90
C GLN A 49 -2.17 31.41 -19.84
N VAL A 50 -2.86 31.35 -21.01
CA VAL A 50 -2.64 30.25 -21.96
C VAL A 50 -1.19 30.16 -22.41
N TYR A 51 -0.48 31.29 -22.56
CA TYR A 51 0.92 31.32 -23.00
C TYR A 51 1.83 30.60 -21.95
N SER A 52 1.75 30.99 -20.67
CA SER A 52 2.57 30.40 -19.62
C SER A 52 2.16 28.93 -19.32
N VAL A 53 0.88 28.64 -19.44
CA VAL A 53 0.38 27.26 -19.27
C VAL A 53 0.87 26.36 -20.41
N ALA A 54 0.84 26.86 -21.65
CA ALA A 54 1.32 26.11 -22.82
C ALA A 54 2.84 25.88 -22.76
N GLU A 55 3.61 26.88 -22.31
CA GLU A 55 5.05 26.75 -22.08
C GLU A 55 5.34 25.64 -21.05
N SER A 56 4.62 25.65 -19.92
CA SER A 56 4.77 24.61 -18.90
C SER A 56 4.37 23.20 -19.40
N LEU A 57 3.31 23.09 -20.22
CA LEU A 57 2.91 21.81 -20.82
C LEU A 57 3.93 21.34 -21.89
N GLU A 58 4.59 22.26 -22.61
CA GLU A 58 5.69 21.95 -23.53
C GLU A 58 6.89 21.41 -22.77
N GLU A 59 7.29 22.09 -21.68
CA GLU A 59 8.39 21.61 -20.80
C GLU A 59 8.13 20.22 -20.20
N GLN A 60 6.86 19.89 -19.94
CA GLN A 60 6.43 18.58 -19.50
C GLN A 60 6.33 17.54 -20.63
N GLY A 61 6.54 17.93 -21.89
CA GLY A 61 6.43 17.03 -23.04
C GLY A 61 4.99 16.69 -23.45
N LEU A 62 4.00 17.47 -23.03
CA LEU A 62 2.58 17.25 -23.33
C LEU A 62 2.07 18.06 -24.53
N LEU A 63 2.83 19.07 -24.95
CA LEU A 63 2.56 19.90 -26.11
C LEU A 63 3.78 20.06 -27.01
N GLU A 64 3.51 20.32 -28.29
CA GLU A 64 4.47 20.80 -29.27
C GLU A 64 4.12 22.24 -29.68
N VAL A 65 5.13 23.09 -29.82
CA VAL A 65 4.97 24.49 -30.19
C VAL A 65 5.47 24.72 -31.61
N GLN A 66 4.58 25.22 -32.47
CA GLN A 66 4.93 25.69 -33.80
C GLN A 66 5.20 27.20 -33.76
N GLN A 67 6.45 27.59 -34.00
CA GLN A 67 6.89 28.98 -34.07
C GLN A 67 6.33 29.65 -35.35
N SER A 68 5.11 30.10 -35.28
CA SER A 68 4.38 30.81 -36.35
C SER A 68 3.84 32.14 -35.83
N ASN A 69 3.26 32.94 -36.69
CA ASN A 69 2.64 34.22 -36.27
C ASN A 69 1.16 34.18 -36.67
N PRO A 70 0.22 33.94 -35.74
CA PRO A 70 0.43 33.69 -34.29
C PRO A 70 1.00 32.30 -34.00
N ILE A 71 1.62 32.15 -32.81
CA ILE A 71 2.13 30.84 -32.29
C ILE A 71 0.98 29.84 -32.18
N ARG A 72 1.23 28.61 -32.59
CA ARG A 72 0.27 27.51 -32.51
C ARG A 72 0.81 26.37 -31.61
N TYR A 73 -0.11 25.78 -30.88
CA TYR A 73 0.12 24.67 -29.97
C TYR A 73 -0.58 23.42 -30.47
N ARG A 74 0.08 22.27 -30.40
CA ARG A 74 -0.48 20.98 -30.72
C ARG A 74 -0.26 20.02 -29.54
N PRO A 75 -1.28 19.30 -29.04
CA PRO A 75 -1.04 18.30 -28.01
C PRO A 75 -0.31 17.10 -28.65
N VAL A 76 0.51 16.42 -27.88
CA VAL A 76 1.05 15.10 -28.22
C VAL A 76 -0.09 14.08 -28.31
N SER A 77 0.15 12.90 -28.81
CA SER A 77 -0.90 11.87 -28.85
C SER A 77 -1.36 11.48 -27.44
N VAL A 78 -2.59 10.96 -27.32
CA VAL A 78 -3.13 10.52 -26.02
C VAL A 78 -2.26 9.44 -25.39
N ASP A 79 -1.71 8.53 -26.20
CA ASP A 79 -0.87 7.45 -25.71
C ASP A 79 0.48 7.98 -25.21
N GLU A 80 1.10 8.91 -25.92
CA GLU A 80 2.33 9.58 -25.51
C GLU A 80 2.13 10.42 -24.24
N ALA A 81 1.02 11.15 -24.14
CA ALA A 81 0.67 11.91 -22.93
C ALA A 81 0.48 10.99 -21.72
N ARG A 82 -0.14 9.82 -21.92
CA ARG A 82 -0.33 8.83 -20.85
C ARG A 82 1.01 8.28 -20.34
N GLU A 83 1.92 7.96 -21.25
CA GLU A 83 3.26 7.49 -20.90
C GLU A 83 4.05 8.59 -20.15
N THR A 84 4.05 9.81 -20.67
CA THR A 84 4.72 10.98 -20.06
C THR A 84 4.25 11.24 -18.63
N LEU A 85 2.91 11.28 -18.42
CA LEU A 85 2.33 11.53 -17.09
C LEU A 85 2.60 10.38 -16.12
N ARG A 86 2.58 9.14 -16.58
CA ARG A 86 2.91 7.98 -15.77
C ARG A 86 4.37 8.03 -15.31
N ASP A 87 5.31 8.25 -16.23
CA ASP A 87 6.73 8.34 -15.91
C ASP A 87 7.03 9.50 -14.95
N GLN A 88 6.30 10.61 -15.10
CA GLN A 88 6.43 11.74 -14.18
C GLN A 88 5.93 11.39 -12.80
N PHE A 89 4.77 10.74 -12.68
CA PHE A 89 4.20 10.30 -11.40
C PHE A 89 5.14 9.30 -10.70
N GLU A 90 5.64 8.30 -11.41
CA GLU A 90 6.59 7.32 -10.86
C GLU A 90 7.86 8.00 -10.33
N ARG A 91 8.45 8.92 -11.08
CA ARG A 91 9.63 9.69 -10.63
C ARG A 91 9.38 10.55 -9.39
N GLU A 92 8.23 11.21 -9.29
CA GLU A 92 7.89 12.02 -8.12
C GLU A 92 7.60 11.13 -6.91
N GLN A 93 6.98 9.98 -7.11
CA GLN A 93 6.76 8.97 -6.09
C GLN A 93 8.10 8.45 -5.55
N ASP A 94 8.99 7.99 -6.42
CA ASP A 94 10.30 7.47 -6.03
C ASP A 94 11.09 8.51 -5.21
N ARG A 95 11.16 9.75 -5.70
CA ARG A 95 11.83 10.86 -5.00
C ARG A 95 11.25 11.12 -3.60
N ALA A 96 9.92 11.06 -3.47
CA ALA A 96 9.26 11.28 -2.19
C ALA A 96 9.59 10.16 -1.19
N PHE A 97 9.56 8.91 -1.65
CA PHE A 97 9.83 7.76 -0.79
C PHE A 97 11.32 7.59 -0.47
N GLU A 98 12.24 7.86 -1.39
CA GLU A 98 13.69 7.93 -1.11
C GLU A 98 14.00 8.89 0.06
N TYR A 99 13.35 10.06 0.10
CA TYR A 99 13.52 10.98 1.22
C TYR A 99 12.97 10.40 2.53
N VAL A 100 11.79 9.78 2.52
CA VAL A 100 11.21 9.14 3.72
C VAL A 100 12.11 8.02 4.23
N GLU A 101 12.66 7.20 3.33
CA GLU A 101 13.60 6.12 3.68
C GLU A 101 14.87 6.68 4.31
N SER A 102 15.46 7.75 3.74
CA SER A 102 16.66 8.37 4.29
C SER A 102 16.44 8.93 5.71
N VAL A 103 15.29 9.53 5.98
CA VAL A 103 14.95 10.04 7.32
C VAL A 103 14.71 8.91 8.31
N ARG A 104 14.13 7.80 7.86
CA ARG A 104 13.93 6.60 8.69
C ARG A 104 15.26 5.99 9.11
N ASP A 105 16.20 5.85 8.18
CA ASP A 105 17.53 5.29 8.45
C ASP A 105 18.34 6.18 9.41
N ASP A 106 18.20 7.50 9.29
CA ASP A 106 18.82 8.45 10.23
C ASP A 106 18.21 8.34 11.66
N ALA A 107 16.91 8.04 11.76
CA ALA A 107 16.21 7.85 13.03
C ALA A 107 16.51 6.49 13.70
N ALA A 108 16.82 5.46 12.93
CA ALA A 108 17.16 4.12 13.44
C ALA A 108 18.49 4.07 14.21
N GLY A 109 19.28 5.14 14.19
CA GLY A 109 20.52 5.28 14.95
C GLY A 109 20.36 5.78 16.40
N GLU A 110 19.18 6.22 16.83
CA GLU A 110 18.90 6.71 18.18
C GLU A 110 17.82 5.88 18.87
N GLU A 111 18.28 5.03 19.81
CA GLU A 111 17.51 4.29 20.81
C GLU A 111 16.39 3.36 20.28
N THR A 112 16.50 2.07 20.58
CA THR A 112 15.39 1.09 20.57
C THR A 112 14.21 1.63 21.38
N GLN A 113 13.36 2.40 20.75
CA GLN A 113 12.09 2.79 21.31
C GLN A 113 11.20 1.55 21.30
N GLU A 114 10.72 1.14 22.47
CA GLU A 114 9.79 0.01 22.62
C GLU A 114 8.43 0.37 22.02
N ASP A 115 8.33 0.33 20.71
CA ASP A 115 7.13 0.78 20.01
C ASP A 115 6.12 -0.35 19.88
N ILE A 116 5.01 -0.20 20.61
CA ILE A 116 3.81 -1.01 20.43
C ILE A 116 2.82 -0.21 19.60
N TRP A 117 2.50 -0.72 18.43
CA TRP A 117 1.60 -0.06 17.51
C TRP A 117 0.21 -0.68 17.54
N THR A 118 -0.82 0.15 17.43
CA THR A 118 -2.21 -0.31 17.30
C THR A 118 -2.68 -0.14 15.86
N VAL A 119 -3.20 -1.21 15.26
CA VAL A 119 -3.82 -1.21 13.94
C VAL A 119 -5.30 -1.54 14.08
N ARG A 120 -6.15 -0.80 13.36
CA ARG A 120 -7.59 -1.01 13.29
C ARG A 120 -8.00 -1.20 11.84
N SER A 121 -9.08 -1.94 11.58
CA SER A 121 -9.55 -2.37 10.28
C SER A 121 -8.87 -3.66 9.82
N ARG A 122 -9.70 -4.61 9.41
CA ARG A 122 -9.28 -5.95 8.98
C ARG A 122 -8.28 -5.88 7.82
N ASP A 123 -8.55 -5.09 6.79
CA ASP A 123 -7.68 -4.97 5.62
C ASP A 123 -6.27 -4.51 6.00
N ARG A 124 -6.16 -3.48 6.86
CA ARG A 124 -4.86 -2.98 7.32
C ARG A 124 -4.13 -3.95 8.23
N ILE A 125 -4.88 -4.78 8.99
CA ILE A 125 -4.29 -5.84 9.81
C ILE A 125 -3.83 -6.98 8.91
N ASP A 126 -4.58 -7.35 7.87
CA ASP A 126 -4.18 -8.34 6.87
C ASP A 126 -2.88 -7.92 6.17
N ASP A 127 -2.78 -6.67 5.73
CA ASP A 127 -1.55 -6.12 5.13
C ASP A 127 -0.37 -6.24 6.11
N ARG A 128 -0.55 -5.83 7.38
CA ARG A 128 0.50 -5.92 8.39
C ARG A 128 0.92 -7.36 8.69
N VAL A 129 -0.03 -8.30 8.72
CA VAL A 129 0.27 -9.74 8.89
C VAL A 129 1.11 -10.23 7.72
N VAL A 130 0.73 -9.90 6.49
CA VAL A 130 1.49 -10.26 5.28
C VAL A 130 2.91 -9.69 5.32
N ASP A 131 3.07 -8.43 5.71
CA ASP A 131 4.38 -7.77 5.84
C ASP A 131 5.26 -8.54 6.84
N LEU A 132 4.77 -8.75 8.09
CA LEU A 132 5.51 -9.47 9.12
C LEU A 132 5.90 -10.88 8.68
N LEU A 133 4.97 -11.64 8.11
CA LEU A 133 5.25 -12.99 7.62
C LEU A 133 6.29 -12.99 6.49
N SER A 134 6.30 -11.96 5.65
CA SER A 134 7.24 -11.84 4.52
C SER A 134 8.67 -11.54 4.97
N GLU A 135 8.84 -10.91 6.13
CA GLU A 135 10.13 -10.56 6.73
C GLU A 135 10.79 -11.73 7.50
N ALA A 136 10.07 -12.84 7.73
CA ALA A 136 10.54 -13.97 8.51
C ALA A 136 11.76 -14.66 7.90
N ASP A 137 12.82 -14.83 8.67
CA ASP A 137 14.05 -15.50 8.25
C ASP A 137 14.19 -16.93 8.81
N GLU A 138 13.70 -17.19 10.02
CA GLU A 138 13.91 -18.46 10.73
C GLU A 138 12.60 -19.18 11.08
N LYS A 139 11.63 -18.48 11.70
CA LYS A 139 10.45 -19.10 12.29
C LYS A 139 9.19 -18.25 12.14
N ILE A 140 8.09 -18.89 11.83
CA ILE A 140 6.75 -18.31 11.88
C ILE A 140 5.87 -19.18 12.79
N VAL A 141 5.12 -18.52 13.71
CA VAL A 141 3.99 -19.12 14.40
C VAL A 141 2.76 -18.28 14.09
N PHE A 142 1.79 -18.88 13.41
CA PHE A 142 0.52 -18.24 13.07
C PHE A 142 -0.63 -18.97 13.74
N GLY A 143 -1.49 -18.25 14.44
CA GLY A 143 -2.62 -18.85 15.11
C GLY A 143 -3.91 -18.07 14.99
N THR A 144 -5.01 -18.78 14.70
CA THR A 144 -6.39 -18.25 14.73
C THR A 144 -7.40 -19.39 14.82
N ARG A 145 -8.63 -19.08 15.29
CA ARG A 145 -9.77 -19.99 15.25
C ARG A 145 -10.79 -19.62 14.17
N LEU A 146 -10.62 -18.45 13.56
CA LEU A 146 -11.56 -17.86 12.59
C LEU A 146 -11.05 -18.09 11.17
N PRO A 147 -11.72 -18.96 10.37
CA PRO A 147 -11.31 -19.25 8.99
C PRO A 147 -11.25 -17.99 8.11
N GLU A 148 -12.09 -17.00 8.38
CA GLU A 148 -12.13 -15.73 7.65
C GLU A 148 -10.92 -14.82 7.88
N LEU A 149 -10.06 -15.13 8.86
CA LEU A 149 -8.79 -14.45 9.09
C LEU A 149 -7.61 -15.10 8.35
N VAL A 150 -7.87 -16.22 7.66
CA VAL A 150 -6.90 -16.88 6.78
C VAL A 150 -7.18 -16.46 5.34
N THR A 151 -6.62 -15.33 4.92
CA THR A 151 -6.77 -14.84 3.56
C THR A 151 -5.87 -15.61 2.59
N ASP A 152 -6.17 -15.55 1.29
CA ASP A 152 -5.34 -16.17 0.25
C ASP A 152 -3.93 -15.54 0.19
N ALA A 153 -3.79 -14.28 0.60
CA ALA A 153 -2.49 -13.60 0.69
C ALA A 153 -1.64 -14.19 1.83
N ILE A 154 -2.24 -14.40 3.00
CA ILE A 154 -1.56 -15.03 4.16
C ILE A 154 -1.15 -16.46 3.82
N GLU A 155 -2.04 -17.26 3.24
CA GLU A 155 -1.74 -18.63 2.82
C GLU A 155 -0.56 -18.68 1.84
N ARG A 156 -0.54 -17.77 0.85
CA ARG A 156 0.53 -17.69 -0.13
C ARG A 156 1.88 -17.38 0.52
N VAL A 157 1.93 -16.39 1.42
CA VAL A 157 3.18 -16.03 2.09
C VAL A 157 3.68 -17.14 3.00
N LEU A 158 2.80 -17.81 3.74
CA LEU A 158 3.18 -18.98 4.55
C LEU A 158 3.81 -20.09 3.68
N ALA A 159 3.22 -20.39 2.52
CA ALA A 159 3.77 -21.35 1.57
C ALA A 159 5.13 -20.91 1.00
N GLU A 160 5.26 -19.62 0.63
CA GLU A 160 6.51 -19.06 0.11
C GLU A 160 7.63 -19.11 1.15
N ARG A 161 7.34 -18.75 2.40
CA ARG A 161 8.34 -18.82 3.49
C ARG A 161 8.73 -20.25 3.81
N ALA A 162 7.78 -21.18 3.90
CA ALA A 162 8.06 -22.60 4.07
C ALA A 162 8.95 -23.16 2.95
N ALA A 163 8.67 -22.81 1.69
CA ALA A 163 9.49 -23.18 0.53
C ALA A 163 10.90 -22.57 0.58
N ALA A 164 11.06 -21.39 1.20
CA ALA A 164 12.36 -20.75 1.44
C ALA A 164 13.15 -21.39 2.61
N GLY A 165 12.57 -22.33 3.37
CA GLY A 165 13.22 -23.03 4.46
C GLY A 165 12.91 -22.46 5.85
N VAL A 166 12.00 -21.51 5.97
CA VAL A 166 11.52 -20.97 7.24
C VAL A 166 10.66 -22.04 7.94
N SER A 167 10.83 -22.20 9.24
CA SER A 167 10.02 -23.11 10.06
C SER A 167 8.63 -22.53 10.30
N VAL A 168 7.60 -23.05 9.62
CA VAL A 168 6.23 -22.51 9.67
C VAL A 168 5.34 -23.41 10.51
N HIS A 169 4.84 -22.86 11.63
CA HIS A 169 3.91 -23.51 12.54
C HIS A 169 2.56 -22.80 12.53
N VAL A 170 1.51 -23.55 12.28
CA VAL A 170 0.13 -23.09 12.35
C VAL A 170 -0.55 -23.72 13.57
N ILE A 171 -1.09 -22.88 14.44
CA ILE A 171 -1.76 -23.32 15.66
C ILE A 171 -3.25 -22.97 15.54
N SER A 172 -4.10 -24.00 15.47
CA SER A 172 -5.54 -23.77 15.36
C SER A 172 -6.34 -24.93 15.97
N ARG A 173 -7.48 -24.59 16.56
CA ARG A 173 -8.49 -25.59 17.01
C ARG A 173 -9.50 -25.91 15.92
N THR A 174 -9.57 -25.08 14.90
CA THR A 174 -10.49 -25.25 13.77
C THR A 174 -9.91 -26.21 12.75
N ASP A 175 -10.55 -27.38 12.57
CA ASP A 175 -10.09 -28.43 11.66
C ASP A 175 -9.88 -27.87 10.24
N ALA A 176 -10.84 -27.07 9.74
CA ALA A 176 -10.75 -26.48 8.40
C ALA A 176 -9.49 -25.63 8.17
N ILE A 177 -8.98 -24.95 9.22
CA ILE A 177 -7.75 -24.16 9.12
C ILE A 177 -6.55 -25.12 9.08
N ARG A 178 -6.51 -26.11 9.97
CA ARG A 178 -5.42 -27.09 9.99
C ARG A 178 -5.34 -27.89 8.70
N ASP A 179 -6.48 -28.32 8.17
CA ASP A 179 -6.55 -29.05 6.91
C ASP A 179 -6.09 -28.18 5.74
N ARG A 180 -6.53 -26.91 5.69
CA ARG A 180 -6.16 -25.96 4.64
C ARG A 180 -4.67 -25.62 4.66
N LEU A 181 -4.16 -25.18 5.80
CA LEU A 181 -2.76 -24.71 5.92
C LEU A 181 -1.76 -25.85 6.10
N GLY A 182 -2.16 -26.95 6.75
CA GLY A 182 -1.33 -28.15 6.86
C GLY A 182 -1.17 -28.94 5.57
N ALA A 183 -1.97 -28.64 4.53
CA ALA A 183 -1.78 -29.18 3.19
C ALA A 183 -0.64 -28.51 2.41
N LEU A 184 -0.13 -27.36 2.91
CA LEU A 184 0.98 -26.65 2.32
C LEU A 184 2.30 -27.40 2.65
N GLU A 185 3.16 -27.56 1.64
CA GLU A 185 4.44 -28.23 1.81
C GLU A 185 5.36 -27.45 2.78
N GLY A 186 5.89 -28.14 3.79
CA GLY A 186 6.76 -27.53 4.80
C GLY A 186 6.05 -26.78 5.92
N VAL A 187 4.71 -26.77 5.97
CA VAL A 187 3.92 -26.18 7.04
C VAL A 187 3.48 -27.24 8.04
N THR A 188 3.74 -27.02 9.32
CA THR A 188 3.26 -27.86 10.42
C THR A 188 2.01 -27.25 11.03
N ALA A 189 0.90 -28.01 11.07
CA ALA A 189 -0.36 -27.53 11.65
C ALA A 189 -0.74 -28.34 12.88
N GLU A 190 -0.93 -27.68 14.03
CA GLU A 190 -1.09 -28.32 15.33
C GLU A 190 -2.28 -27.73 16.10
N ILE A 191 -2.73 -28.52 17.11
CA ILE A 191 -3.71 -28.06 18.09
C ILE A 191 -2.95 -27.42 19.25
N PRO A 192 -3.38 -26.25 19.77
CA PRO A 192 -2.70 -25.62 20.91
C PRO A 192 -2.68 -26.57 22.13
N PRO A 193 -1.52 -26.71 22.81
CA PRO A 193 -1.33 -27.65 23.94
C PRO A 193 -2.19 -27.25 25.15
N PHE A 194 -2.49 -25.97 25.33
CA PHE A 194 -3.27 -25.48 26.48
C PHE A 194 -4.63 -24.92 26.04
N TYR A 195 -5.66 -25.30 26.75
CA TYR A 195 -7.03 -24.90 26.48
C TYR A 195 -7.82 -24.59 27.76
N ARG A 196 -8.51 -23.42 27.77
CA ARG A 196 -9.64 -23.12 28.66
C ARG A 196 -10.91 -22.98 27.84
N GLU A 197 -11.96 -23.73 28.20
CA GLU A 197 -13.25 -23.76 27.46
C GLU A 197 -13.99 -22.42 27.45
N GLU A 198 -13.66 -21.50 28.35
CA GLU A 198 -14.43 -20.28 28.63
C GLU A 198 -14.00 -19.04 27.83
N GLU A 199 -13.02 -19.12 26.92
CA GLU A 199 -12.58 -17.94 26.15
C GLU A 199 -13.41 -17.75 24.86
N GLU A 200 -14.45 -16.92 24.96
CA GLU A 200 -15.29 -16.51 23.82
C GLU A 200 -14.60 -15.55 22.85
N ARG A 201 -13.51 -14.89 23.25
CA ARG A 201 -12.81 -13.91 22.42
C ARG A 201 -11.94 -14.61 21.38
N SER A 202 -12.08 -14.16 20.15
CA SER A 202 -11.38 -14.71 18.99
C SER A 202 -10.57 -13.62 18.30
N GLY A 203 -9.44 -14.01 17.72
CA GLY A 203 -8.57 -13.15 16.98
C GLY A 203 -7.49 -13.98 16.32
N ARG A 204 -6.38 -13.39 16.01
CA ARG A 204 -5.19 -14.07 15.51
C ARG A 204 -3.95 -13.59 16.25
N PHE A 205 -2.96 -14.45 16.30
CA PHE A 205 -1.63 -14.07 16.71
C PHE A 205 -0.61 -14.50 15.66
N VAL A 206 0.44 -13.71 15.55
CA VAL A 206 1.57 -13.96 14.66
C VAL A 206 2.82 -13.73 15.48
N VAL A 207 3.74 -14.68 15.43
CA VAL A 207 5.09 -14.54 15.94
C VAL A 207 6.04 -14.81 14.77
N VAL A 208 6.99 -13.93 14.58
CA VAL A 208 8.02 -14.03 13.54
C VAL A 208 9.37 -13.93 14.23
N ASP A 209 10.18 -14.92 14.00
CA ASP A 209 11.50 -15.05 14.61
C ASP A 209 11.41 -14.84 16.14
N ASP A 210 12.33 -14.12 16.75
CA ASP A 210 12.34 -13.89 18.19
C ASP A 210 11.91 -12.47 18.59
N ASP A 211 11.50 -11.63 17.63
CA ASP A 211 11.28 -10.20 17.86
C ASP A 211 10.05 -9.60 17.19
N GLY A 212 9.37 -10.33 16.30
CA GLY A 212 8.16 -9.89 15.63
C GLY A 212 6.89 -10.47 16.25
N LEU A 213 5.94 -9.62 16.68
CA LEU A 213 4.69 -10.05 17.32
C LEU A 213 3.49 -9.22 16.80
N LEU A 214 2.39 -9.92 16.50
CA LEU A 214 1.08 -9.30 16.31
C LEU A 214 0.02 -10.10 17.08
N LEU A 215 -0.81 -9.37 17.84
CA LEU A 215 -1.95 -9.94 18.56
C LEU A 215 -3.21 -9.16 18.17
N SER A 216 -4.27 -9.85 17.75
CA SER A 216 -5.53 -9.19 17.45
C SER A 216 -6.70 -9.76 18.25
N VAL A 217 -7.75 -8.96 18.33
CA VAL A 217 -9.05 -9.34 18.90
C VAL A 217 -10.14 -8.88 17.95
N VAL A 218 -11.10 -9.77 17.69
CA VAL A 218 -12.32 -9.47 16.94
C VAL A 218 -13.43 -9.14 17.94
N GLY A 219 -14.02 -7.97 17.79
CA GLY A 219 -15.16 -7.53 18.60
C GLY A 219 -16.48 -8.17 18.17
N ASP A 220 -17.52 -8.02 18.99
CA ASP A 220 -18.87 -8.55 18.72
C ASP A 220 -19.53 -7.94 17.48
N ASP A 221 -19.09 -6.77 17.07
CA ASP A 221 -19.50 -6.06 15.84
C ASP A 221 -18.73 -6.52 14.59
N GLY A 222 -17.82 -7.50 14.73
CA GLY A 222 -16.96 -8.00 13.65
C GLY A 222 -15.77 -7.11 13.34
N SER A 223 -15.57 -6.00 14.06
CA SER A 223 -14.37 -5.17 13.93
C SER A 223 -13.15 -5.88 14.50
N GLU A 224 -12.00 -5.74 13.84
CA GLU A 224 -10.74 -6.27 14.33
C GLU A 224 -9.81 -5.13 14.76
N THR A 225 -9.17 -5.31 15.90
CA THR A 225 -8.11 -4.42 16.41
C THR A 225 -6.90 -5.27 16.77
N ALA A 226 -5.73 -4.86 16.32
CA ALA A 226 -4.48 -5.52 16.61
C ALA A 226 -3.48 -4.59 17.28
N ILE A 227 -2.62 -5.17 18.11
CA ILE A 227 -1.35 -4.58 18.51
C ILE A 227 -0.22 -5.35 17.83
N TRP A 228 0.84 -4.67 17.44
CA TRP A 228 2.02 -5.30 16.89
C TRP A 228 3.28 -4.57 17.33
N SER A 229 4.39 -5.29 17.34
CA SER A 229 5.72 -4.77 17.63
C SER A 229 6.76 -5.65 16.92
N SER A 230 7.85 -5.04 16.46
CA SER A 230 8.97 -5.75 15.86
C SER A 230 10.28 -5.08 16.31
N GLY A 231 11.32 -5.89 16.55
CA GLY A 231 12.64 -5.41 16.97
C GLY A 231 12.65 -4.79 18.38
N SER A 232 11.66 -5.09 19.24
CA SER A 232 11.54 -4.50 20.58
C SER A 232 11.76 -5.53 21.70
N LEU A 233 12.29 -5.07 22.85
CA LEU A 233 12.37 -5.90 24.04
C LEU A 233 11.00 -6.39 24.52
N PHE A 234 9.95 -5.61 24.28
CA PHE A 234 8.59 -5.99 24.64
C PHE A 234 8.11 -7.19 23.82
N ALA A 235 8.35 -7.21 22.50
CA ALA A 235 8.03 -8.36 21.66
C ALA A 235 8.77 -9.59 22.12
N SER A 236 10.08 -9.52 22.34
CA SER A 236 10.91 -10.63 22.81
C SER A 236 10.43 -11.19 24.16
N VAL A 237 10.07 -10.32 25.12
CA VAL A 237 9.54 -10.77 26.43
C VAL A 237 8.19 -11.47 26.28
N LEU A 238 7.28 -10.94 25.43
CA LEU A 238 5.99 -11.59 25.21
C LEU A 238 6.13 -12.94 24.50
N ILE A 239 7.03 -13.04 23.52
CA ILE A 239 7.33 -14.29 22.83
C ILE A 239 7.85 -15.33 23.83
N GLN A 240 8.82 -14.97 24.68
CA GLN A 240 9.32 -15.84 25.73
C GLN A 240 8.24 -16.30 26.70
N LEU A 241 7.28 -15.43 27.07
CA LEU A 241 6.16 -15.81 27.93
C LEU A 241 5.19 -16.78 27.24
N ILE A 242 4.99 -16.64 25.93
CA ILE A 242 4.17 -17.56 25.12
C ILE A 242 4.85 -18.93 25.05
N GLU A 243 6.15 -18.96 24.76
CA GLU A 243 6.94 -20.18 24.67
C GLU A 243 7.09 -20.89 26.03
N ALA A 244 7.33 -20.17 27.11
CA ALA A 244 7.38 -20.72 28.47
C ALA A 244 6.04 -21.33 28.94
N GLY A 245 4.91 -20.82 28.38
CA GLY A 245 3.59 -21.42 28.60
C GLY A 245 3.41 -22.81 27.99
N ASP A 246 4.18 -23.12 26.94
CA ASP A 246 4.18 -24.44 26.27
C ASP A 246 4.94 -25.52 27.06
N GLU A 247 5.77 -25.15 28.03
CA GLU A 247 6.58 -26.09 28.88
C GLU A 247 5.91 -26.46 30.21
N LEU A 248 4.74 -25.87 30.56
CA LEU A 248 4.01 -26.11 31.81
C LEU A 248 2.74 -26.96 31.61
#